data_1a23d444459118d47bf555a69821bf22
#
_entry.id   1a23d444459118d47bf555a69821bf22
#
_cell.length_a   1.000
_cell.length_b   1.000
_cell.length_c   1.000
_cell.angle_alpha   90.00
_cell.angle_beta   90.00
_cell.angle_gamma   90.00
#
_symmetry.space_group_name_H-M   'P 1'
#
loop_
_entity.id
_entity.type
_entity.pdbx_description
1 polymer ?
#
loop_
_entity_poly.entity_id
_entity_poly.type
_entity_poly.pdbx_seq_one_letter_code
_entity_poly.pdbx_strand_id
1 'polypeptide(L)'
;MSMLAELVEVVIGVDTHSQTHTAAVVDTRTGGVLARATVTADPDGYAELVALAEQHSGLRAWAMEGTGGYGAGLTRHLAEAEELVVELDRPKRPARRAGAKSDPIDAERAARDALAR
;
A
#
# COMPACT_ATOMS: atom_id res chain seq x y z
N MET A 1 18.64 14.81 -1.73
CA MET A 1 17.66 13.95 -1.09
C MET A 1 17.05 13.01 -2.11
N SER A 2 17.02 11.75 -1.81
CA SER A 2 16.49 10.78 -2.74
C SER A 2 15.00 10.61 -2.59
N MET A 3 14.30 10.49 -3.69
CA MET A 3 12.90 10.17 -3.66
C MET A 3 12.75 8.66 -3.56
N LEU A 4 11.63 8.22 -3.02
CA LEU A 4 11.37 6.79 -2.88
C LEU A 4 11.50 6.07 -4.22
N ALA A 5 11.08 6.71 -5.31
CA ALA A 5 11.17 6.10 -6.63
C ALA A 5 12.60 5.78 -7.04
N GLU A 6 13.58 6.42 -6.43
CA GLU A 6 14.98 6.13 -6.72
C GLU A 6 15.52 5.00 -5.88
N LEU A 7 14.82 4.64 -4.82
CA LEU A 7 15.28 3.63 -3.89
C LEU A 7 14.67 2.26 -4.12
N VAL A 8 13.45 2.20 -4.62
CA VAL A 8 12.76 0.92 -4.83
C VAL A 8 12.19 0.84 -6.23
N GLU A 9 11.93 -0.35 -6.69
CA GLU A 9 11.42 -0.58 -8.04
C GLU A 9 9.92 -0.67 -8.10
N VAL A 10 9.27 -1.11 -7.02
CA VAL A 10 7.83 -1.13 -6.94
C VAL A 10 7.38 -0.61 -5.59
N VAL A 11 6.19 -0.04 -5.57
CA VAL A 11 5.54 0.38 -4.34
C VAL A 11 4.19 -0.29 -4.29
N ILE A 12 3.86 -0.92 -3.16
CA ILE A 12 2.56 -1.52 -2.96
C ILE A 12 1.76 -0.56 -2.10
N GLY A 13 0.79 0.11 -2.70
CA GLY A 13 -0.12 0.98 -1.95
C GLY A 13 -1.24 0.15 -1.38
N VAL A 14 -1.60 0.36 -0.14
CA VAL A 14 -2.65 -0.41 0.51
C VAL A 14 -3.68 0.53 1.09
N ASP A 15 -4.94 0.28 0.74
CA ASP A 15 -6.07 0.98 1.31
C ASP A 15 -6.63 0.06 2.39
N THR A 16 -6.48 0.47 3.66
CA THR A 16 -6.82 -0.40 4.78
C THR A 16 -8.23 -0.13 5.27
N HIS A 17 -8.97 -1.19 5.52
CA HIS A 17 -10.31 -1.12 6.06
C HIS A 17 -10.43 -2.12 7.21
N SER A 18 -11.54 -2.11 7.92
CA SER A 18 -11.68 -2.93 9.11
C SER A 18 -11.68 -4.43 8.81
N GLN A 19 -12.21 -4.83 7.67
CA GLN A 19 -12.34 -6.25 7.36
C GLN A 19 -11.56 -6.69 6.14
N THR A 20 -11.19 -5.78 5.26
CA THR A 20 -10.43 -6.11 4.07
C THR A 20 -9.41 -5.03 3.79
N HIS A 21 -8.37 -5.41 3.08
CA HIS A 21 -7.38 -4.46 2.57
C HIS A 21 -7.28 -4.63 1.08
N THR A 22 -7.16 -3.51 0.36
CA THR A 22 -6.99 -3.53 -1.09
C THR A 22 -5.62 -2.98 -1.43
N ALA A 23 -4.89 -3.67 -2.26
CA ALA A 23 -3.53 -3.29 -2.62
C ALA A 23 -3.37 -3.10 -4.11
N ALA A 24 -2.48 -2.18 -4.48
CA ALA A 24 -2.09 -1.98 -5.86
C ALA A 24 -0.56 -1.95 -5.91
N VAL A 25 0.02 -2.73 -6.80
CA VAL A 25 1.46 -2.76 -7.03
C VAL A 25 1.75 -1.82 -8.18
N VAL A 26 2.58 -0.82 -7.93
CA VAL A 26 2.85 0.25 -8.90
C VAL A 26 4.34 0.26 -9.24
N ASP A 27 4.64 0.31 -10.54
CA ASP A 27 5.99 0.41 -11.03
C ASP A 27 6.48 1.84 -10.78
N THR A 28 7.61 2.00 -10.11
CA THR A 28 8.10 3.33 -9.75
C THR A 28 8.57 4.12 -10.96
N ARG A 29 9.00 3.45 -12.02
CA ARG A 29 9.52 4.16 -13.17
C ARG A 29 8.43 4.70 -14.08
N THR A 30 7.34 4.00 -14.19
CA THR A 30 6.29 4.40 -15.12
C THR A 30 5.04 4.92 -14.43
N GLY A 31 4.86 4.60 -13.15
CA GLY A 31 3.62 4.90 -12.44
C GLY A 31 2.49 3.95 -12.80
N GLY A 32 2.76 2.94 -13.59
CA GLY A 32 1.73 2.02 -14.03
C GLY A 32 1.40 0.97 -12.99
N VAL A 33 0.16 0.54 -12.97
CA VAL A 33 -0.30 -0.49 -12.03
C VAL A 33 0.01 -1.85 -12.60
N LEU A 34 0.78 -2.63 -11.87
CA LEU A 34 1.18 -3.96 -12.31
C LEU A 34 0.23 -5.03 -11.81
N ALA A 35 -0.40 -4.84 -10.66
CA ALA A 35 -1.32 -5.83 -10.09
C ALA A 35 -2.18 -5.18 -9.02
N ARG A 36 -3.33 -5.79 -8.74
CA ARG A 36 -4.23 -5.35 -7.69
C ARG A 36 -4.77 -6.57 -6.99
N ALA A 37 -5.11 -6.45 -5.71
CA ALA A 37 -5.75 -7.54 -4.97
C ALA A 37 -6.50 -6.99 -3.79
N THR A 38 -7.58 -7.67 -3.41
CA THR A 38 -8.29 -7.39 -2.17
C THR A 38 -8.24 -8.65 -1.33
N VAL A 39 -7.83 -8.51 -0.09
CA VAL A 39 -7.65 -9.65 0.82
C VAL A 39 -8.35 -9.37 2.13
N THR A 40 -8.58 -10.41 2.92
CA THR A 40 -9.13 -10.22 4.25
C THR A 40 -8.08 -9.61 5.18
N ALA A 41 -8.55 -8.84 6.17
CA ALA A 41 -7.65 -8.15 7.09
C ALA A 41 -7.29 -9.09 8.23
N ASP A 42 -6.55 -10.13 7.92
CA ASP A 42 -6.13 -11.15 8.87
C ASP A 42 -4.81 -11.75 8.39
N PRO A 43 -4.18 -12.62 9.18
CA PRO A 43 -2.87 -13.16 8.80
C PRO A 43 -2.85 -13.86 7.45
N ASP A 44 -3.94 -14.54 7.07
CA ASP A 44 -3.98 -15.19 5.77
C ASP A 44 -3.98 -14.15 4.66
N GLY A 45 -4.74 -13.07 4.82
CA GLY A 45 -4.77 -11.99 3.83
C GLY A 45 -3.42 -11.28 3.75
N TYR A 46 -2.77 -11.08 4.88
CA TYR A 46 -1.45 -10.44 4.88
C TYR A 46 -0.45 -11.29 4.12
N ALA A 47 -0.50 -12.61 4.31
CA ALA A 47 0.39 -13.51 3.59
C ALA A 47 0.12 -13.47 2.09
N GLU A 48 -1.14 -13.33 1.69
CA GLU A 48 -1.47 -13.22 0.28
C GLU A 48 -0.88 -11.95 -0.32
N LEU A 49 -0.89 -10.85 0.44
CA LEU A 49 -0.31 -9.61 -0.06
C LEU A 49 1.19 -9.71 -0.23
N VAL A 50 1.87 -10.36 0.72
CA VAL A 50 3.32 -10.55 0.60
C VAL A 50 3.62 -11.44 -0.59
N ALA A 51 2.82 -12.49 -0.81
CA ALA A 51 3.02 -13.36 -1.97
C ALA A 51 2.83 -12.60 -3.28
N LEU A 52 1.86 -11.67 -3.31
CA LEU A 52 1.67 -10.84 -4.49
C LEU A 52 2.91 -9.98 -4.74
N ALA A 53 3.45 -9.38 -3.68
CA ALA A 53 4.62 -8.54 -3.81
C ALA A 53 5.83 -9.35 -4.27
N GLU A 54 5.93 -10.58 -3.83
CA GLU A 54 7.06 -11.43 -4.20
C GLU A 54 7.05 -11.86 -5.66
N GLN A 55 5.93 -11.64 -6.35
CA GLN A 55 5.89 -11.92 -7.79
C GLN A 55 6.64 -10.87 -8.60
N HIS A 56 7.03 -9.77 -7.98
CA HIS A 56 7.71 -8.69 -8.67
C HIS A 56 9.13 -8.57 -8.12
N SER A 57 10.11 -8.63 -9.00
CA SER A 57 11.50 -8.62 -8.57
C SER A 57 11.94 -7.22 -8.20
N GLY A 58 13.05 -7.13 -7.50
CA GLY A 58 13.65 -5.85 -7.13
C GLY A 58 13.21 -5.39 -5.76
N LEU A 59 13.70 -4.23 -5.37
CA LEU A 59 13.38 -3.67 -4.07
C LEU A 59 11.98 -3.11 -4.08
N ARG A 60 11.31 -3.21 -2.95
CA ARG A 60 9.92 -2.75 -2.86
C ARG A 60 9.66 -2.07 -1.52
N ALA A 61 8.66 -1.21 -1.53
CA ALA A 61 8.18 -0.55 -0.33
C ALA A 61 6.66 -0.64 -0.29
N TRP A 62 6.11 -0.56 0.91
CA TRP A 62 4.67 -0.58 1.11
C TRP A 62 4.26 0.80 1.59
N ALA A 63 3.16 1.32 1.08
CA ALA A 63 2.68 2.65 1.43
C ALA A 63 1.25 2.56 1.91
N MET A 64 0.95 3.07 3.09
CA MET A 64 -0.40 3.03 3.61
C MET A 64 -0.61 4.10 4.66
N GLU A 65 -1.87 4.48 4.85
CA GLU A 65 -2.27 5.33 5.93
C GLU A 65 -2.76 4.45 7.07
N GLY A 66 -2.84 5.02 8.25
CA GLY A 66 -3.48 4.32 9.35
C GLY A 66 -2.72 3.14 9.90
N THR A 67 -1.40 3.22 9.93
CA THR A 67 -0.62 2.11 10.45
C THR A 67 -0.90 1.84 11.93
N GLY A 68 -1.49 2.81 12.64
CA GLY A 68 -1.90 2.59 14.00
C GLY A 68 -3.37 2.24 14.14
N GLY A 69 -4.10 2.18 13.04
CA GLY A 69 -5.52 1.86 13.01
C GLY A 69 -5.76 0.55 12.31
N TYR A 70 -6.59 0.55 11.26
CA TYR A 70 -6.92 -0.68 10.55
C TYR A 70 -5.69 -1.35 9.93
N GLY A 71 -4.65 -0.58 9.64
CA GLY A 71 -3.44 -1.15 9.07
C GLY A 71 -2.45 -1.69 10.08
N ALA A 72 -2.76 -1.64 11.40
CA ALA A 72 -1.79 -2.02 12.41
C ALA A 72 -1.36 -3.48 12.31
N GLY A 73 -2.30 -4.38 12.06
CA GLY A 73 -1.97 -5.79 11.95
C GLY A 73 -1.08 -6.09 10.75
N LEU A 74 -1.42 -5.49 9.62
CA LEU A 74 -0.61 -5.66 8.43
C LEU A 74 0.78 -5.06 8.65
N THR A 75 0.85 -3.89 9.28
CA THR A 75 2.13 -3.23 9.53
C THR A 75 3.03 -4.13 10.38
N ARG A 76 2.48 -4.77 11.42
CA ARG A 76 3.27 -5.67 12.23
C ARG A 76 3.75 -6.88 11.43
N HIS A 77 2.87 -7.42 10.60
CA HIS A 77 3.22 -8.57 9.77
C HIS A 77 4.36 -8.21 8.81
N LEU A 78 4.27 -7.03 8.19
CA LEU A 78 5.30 -6.59 7.26
C LEU A 78 6.62 -6.31 7.97
N ALA A 79 6.56 -5.75 9.18
CA ALA A 79 7.77 -5.49 9.94
C ALA A 79 8.48 -6.79 10.31
N GLU A 80 7.71 -7.82 10.66
CA GLU A 80 8.30 -9.12 10.99
C GLU A 80 8.90 -9.78 9.76
N ALA A 81 8.40 -9.45 8.58
CA ALA A 81 8.94 -9.97 7.34
C ALA A 81 10.05 -9.06 6.80
N GLU A 82 10.43 -8.05 7.56
CA GLU A 82 11.48 -7.11 7.20
C GLU A 82 11.18 -6.33 5.93
N GLU A 83 9.91 -6.03 5.71
CA GLU A 83 9.50 -5.20 4.59
C GLU A 83 9.60 -3.73 4.97
N LEU A 84 9.85 -2.88 3.99
CA LEU A 84 9.92 -1.44 4.21
C LEU A 84 8.50 -0.86 4.12
N VAL A 85 8.07 -0.20 5.18
CA VAL A 85 6.73 0.40 5.21
C VAL A 85 6.87 1.91 5.34
N VAL A 86 6.16 2.62 4.47
CA VAL A 86 6.12 4.08 4.50
C VAL A 86 4.72 4.47 4.93
N GLU A 87 4.63 5.20 6.04
CA GLU A 87 3.34 5.66 6.50
C GLU A 87 3.02 7.00 5.86
N LEU A 88 1.81 7.12 5.32
CA LEU A 88 1.35 8.34 4.70
C LEU A 88 0.48 9.12 5.67
N ASP A 89 0.54 10.44 5.55
CA ASP A 89 -0.28 11.27 6.40
C ASP A 89 -1.72 11.14 5.99
N ARG A 90 -2.60 11.13 7.00
CA ARG A 90 -4.00 11.07 6.73
C ARG A 90 -4.44 12.39 6.15
N PRO A 91 -5.35 12.41 5.20
CA PRO A 91 -5.85 13.65 4.63
C PRO A 91 -6.46 14.53 5.69
N LYS A 92 -6.20 15.83 5.60
CA LYS A 92 -6.70 16.70 6.56
C LYS A 92 -8.14 16.96 6.44
N ARG A 93 -8.78 16.94 5.34
CA ARG A 93 -10.09 17.19 5.26
C ARG A 93 -10.85 16.10 4.88
N PRO A 94 -11.91 15.88 5.34
CA PRO A 94 -12.72 14.79 5.14
C PRO A 94 -13.33 14.96 3.86
N ALA A 95 -13.14 14.52 3.08
CA ALA A 95 -13.59 14.63 1.96
C ALA A 95 -14.59 14.01 1.59
N ARG A 96 -15.30 13.81 1.52
CA ARG A 96 -15.98 13.18 1.19
C ARG A 96 -17.01 13.28 0.52
N ARG A 97 -17.33 12.89 -0.33
CA ARG A 97 -18.26 12.76 -0.99
C ARG A 97 -18.74 11.53 -0.91
N ALA A 98 -19.76 11.27 -0.64
CA ALA A 98 -20.29 10.03 -0.35
C ALA A 98 -20.20 9.10 -1.45
N GLY A 99 -19.83 7.94 -1.16
CA GLY A 99 -19.88 6.83 -2.10
C GLY A 99 -19.07 6.95 -3.33
N ALA A 100 -18.26 7.93 -3.38
CA ALA A 100 -17.58 8.15 -4.59
C ALA A 100 -16.32 7.40 -4.76
N LYS A 101 -15.78 6.78 -3.74
CA LYS A 101 -14.48 6.22 -3.85
C LYS A 101 -14.48 4.78 -4.14
N SER A 102 -13.52 4.28 -4.81
CA SER A 102 -13.32 2.86 -4.95
C SER A 102 -12.01 2.51 -4.33
N ASP A 103 -11.95 1.36 -3.70
CA ASP A 103 -10.77 0.89 -2.98
C ASP A 103 -9.55 0.75 -3.89
N PRO A 104 -9.67 0.22 -5.11
CA PRO A 104 -8.48 0.14 -5.96
C PRO A 104 -7.90 1.51 -6.28
N ILE A 105 -8.73 2.51 -6.46
CA ILE A 105 -8.24 3.86 -6.75
C ILE A 105 -7.53 4.42 -5.54
N ASP A 106 -8.02 4.16 -4.34
CA ASP A 106 -7.39 4.65 -3.13
C ASP A 106 -6.04 3.99 -2.90
N ALA A 107 -5.93 2.71 -3.21
CA ALA A 107 -4.66 2.01 -3.09
C ALA A 107 -3.64 2.55 -4.08
N GLU A 108 -4.06 2.83 -5.31
CA GLU A 108 -3.17 3.40 -6.30
C GLU A 108 -2.71 4.78 -5.89
N ARG A 109 -3.63 5.57 -5.29
CA ARG A 109 -3.27 6.89 -4.84
C ARG A 109 -2.25 6.82 -3.70
N ALA A 110 -2.41 5.86 -2.79
CA ALA A 110 -1.44 5.70 -1.72
C ALA A 110 -0.06 5.40 -2.27
N ALA A 111 0.02 4.53 -3.27
CA ALA A 111 1.31 4.21 -3.86
C ALA A 111 1.92 5.45 -4.54
N ARG A 112 1.11 6.20 -5.28
CA ARG A 112 1.62 7.38 -5.98
C ARG A 112 1.98 8.50 -5.03
N ASP A 113 1.24 8.64 -3.92
CA ASP A 113 1.58 9.64 -2.91
C ASP A 113 2.94 9.32 -2.30
N ALA A 114 3.23 8.05 -2.07
CA ALA A 114 4.53 7.66 -1.56
C ALA A 114 5.63 7.98 -2.56
N LEU A 115 5.36 7.80 -3.85
CA LEU A 115 6.36 8.09 -4.87
C LEU A 115 6.66 9.57 -4.99
N ALA A 116 5.75 10.42 -4.56
CA ALA A 116 5.95 11.85 -4.62
C ALA A 116 6.82 12.38 -3.49
N ARG A 117 7.18 11.56 -2.53
CA ARG A 117 7.97 12.00 -1.39
C ARG A 117 9.45 12.06 -1.65
#